data_3ab0ad493f24860753a21c8c8439d474
#
_entry.id   3ab0ad493f24860753a21c8c8439d474
#
_cell.length_a   1.000
_cell.length_b   1.000
_cell.length_c   1.000
_cell.angle_alpha   90.00
_cell.angle_beta   90.00
_cell.angle_gamma   90.00
#
_symmetry.space_group_name_H-M   'P 1'
#
loop_
_entity.id
_entity.type
_entity.pdbx_description
1 polymer ?
#
loop_
_entity_poly.entity_id
_entity_poly.type
_entity_poly.pdbx_seq_one_letter_code
_entity_poly.pdbx_strand_id
1 'polypeptide(L)'
;KNTASRAKNKQDPTKYELLRQFKSEDLPNLGGVYIIEKPGVEADDIIRSLVRLVAGPNIDIEIVSNDGDLVDLTALDGVTQPQGKMAPCCSCPTEIPLYKTLVGDTGDNIKGLKGFGDKAWEKLTAAERVCIQTNLDENTAEFSYFVDFDAKLAKKLTENWEQVKLWYKIVSPMWVSNEDLLKNLREYPRKATQGMSRMNMD
;
A
#
# COMPACT_ATOMS: atom_id res chain seq x y z
N LYS A 1 -13.30 4.94 -0.31
CA LYS A 1 -12.30 5.95 0.04
C LYS A 1 -12.90 7.36 -0.08
N ASN A 2 -12.59 8.24 0.86
CA ASN A 2 -13.37 9.47 1.11
C ASN A 2 -13.01 10.60 0.13
N THR A 3 -13.79 10.80 -0.92
CA THR A 3 -13.65 11.92 -1.86
C THR A 3 -13.90 13.29 -1.20
N ALA A 4 -14.61 13.35 -0.07
CA ALA A 4 -14.97 14.60 0.59
C ALA A 4 -13.82 15.27 1.35
N SER A 5 -12.85 14.51 1.89
CA SER A 5 -11.66 15.09 2.55
C SER A 5 -10.64 15.60 1.53
N ARG A 6 -10.57 15.00 0.34
CA ARG A 6 -9.69 15.45 -0.75
C ARG A 6 -10.15 16.78 -1.39
N ALA A 7 -11.45 17.10 -1.31
CA ALA A 7 -12.00 18.35 -1.86
C ALA A 7 -11.57 19.62 -1.08
N LYS A 8 -11.04 19.50 0.14
CA LYS A 8 -10.57 20.63 0.95
C LYS A 8 -9.15 21.09 0.62
N ASN A 9 -8.32 20.25 0.05
CA ASN A 9 -7.04 20.68 -0.50
C ASN A 9 -7.30 21.29 -1.88
N LYS A 10 -7.33 22.61 -1.99
CA LYS A 10 -7.28 23.31 -3.28
C LYS A 10 -6.03 22.82 -4.01
N GLN A 11 -6.23 21.90 -4.93
CA GLN A 11 -5.16 21.36 -5.74
C GLN A 11 -4.65 22.51 -6.60
N ASP A 12 -3.36 22.80 -6.54
CA ASP A 12 -2.73 23.81 -7.37
C ASP A 12 -2.85 23.38 -8.86
N PRO A 13 -3.62 24.12 -9.69
CA PRO A 13 -3.81 23.75 -11.10
C PRO A 13 -2.50 23.63 -11.87
N THR A 14 -1.50 24.44 -11.49
CA THR A 14 -0.16 24.45 -12.11
C THR A 14 0.56 23.14 -11.89
N LYS A 15 0.43 22.54 -10.70
CA LYS A 15 1.04 21.23 -10.41
C LYS A 15 0.49 20.12 -11.30
N TYR A 16 -0.81 20.13 -11.57
CA TYR A 16 -1.42 19.12 -12.45
C TYR A 16 -1.05 19.32 -13.90
N GLU A 17 -0.92 20.57 -14.35
CA GLU A 17 -0.47 20.87 -15.69
C GLU A 17 0.97 20.43 -15.92
N LEU A 18 1.86 20.73 -14.98
CA LEU A 18 3.25 20.27 -15.00
C LEU A 18 3.35 18.74 -15.00
N LEU A 19 2.54 18.06 -14.20
CA LEU A 19 2.50 16.60 -14.18
C LEU A 19 2.01 16.03 -15.52
N ARG A 20 0.99 16.67 -16.13
CA ARG A 20 0.47 16.28 -17.44
C ARG A 20 1.53 16.46 -18.52
N GLN A 21 2.21 17.60 -18.56
CA GLN A 21 3.31 17.88 -19.48
C GLN A 21 4.45 16.88 -19.29
N PHE A 22 4.89 16.64 -18.07
CA PHE A 22 5.90 15.64 -17.75
C PHE A 22 5.51 14.25 -18.31
N LYS A 23 4.27 13.82 -18.12
CA LYS A 23 3.79 12.52 -18.63
C LYS A 23 3.73 12.45 -20.15
N SER A 24 3.37 13.55 -20.84
CA SER A 24 3.18 13.56 -22.29
C SER A 24 4.45 13.85 -23.07
N GLU A 25 5.37 14.62 -22.52
CA GLU A 25 6.54 15.14 -23.21
C GLU A 25 7.86 14.55 -22.67
N ASP A 26 8.05 14.54 -21.34
CA ASP A 26 9.35 14.18 -20.77
C ASP A 26 9.51 12.65 -20.63
N LEU A 27 8.52 11.95 -20.10
CA LEU A 27 8.61 10.49 -19.88
C LEU A 27 8.88 9.71 -21.18
N PRO A 28 8.24 10.01 -22.32
CA PRO A 28 8.56 9.34 -23.58
C PRO A 28 10.00 9.54 -24.03
N ASN A 29 10.63 10.64 -23.61
CA ASN A 29 12.01 10.96 -23.98
C ASN A 29 13.05 10.31 -23.07
N LEU A 30 12.71 9.92 -21.85
CA LEU A 30 13.62 9.23 -20.93
C LEU A 30 14.00 7.83 -21.43
N GLY A 31 13.08 7.12 -22.05
CA GLY A 31 13.27 5.76 -22.54
C GLY A 31 13.52 4.72 -21.43
N GLY A 32 13.15 3.49 -21.67
CA GLY A 32 13.24 2.42 -20.66
C GLY A 32 12.31 2.63 -19.47
N VAL A 33 11.22 3.38 -19.67
CA VAL A 33 10.20 3.68 -18.66
C VAL A 33 8.93 2.93 -19.02
N TYR A 34 8.29 2.38 -17.99
CA TYR A 34 6.98 1.74 -18.09
C TYR A 34 5.97 2.57 -17.29
N ILE A 35 4.80 2.81 -17.85
CA ILE A 35 3.68 3.48 -17.18
C ILE A 35 2.51 2.51 -17.11
N ILE A 36 1.93 2.37 -15.93
CA ILE A 36 0.69 1.61 -15.73
C ILE A 36 -0.35 2.57 -15.16
N GLU A 37 -1.48 2.69 -15.87
CA GLU A 37 -2.62 3.49 -15.44
C GLU A 37 -3.90 2.73 -15.74
N LYS A 38 -4.72 2.52 -14.70
CA LYS A 38 -6.05 1.90 -14.85
C LYS A 38 -7.11 2.82 -14.23
N PRO A 39 -8.11 3.30 -15.00
CA PRO A 39 -9.19 4.11 -14.46
C PRO A 39 -9.91 3.39 -13.29
N GLY A 40 -10.15 4.12 -12.21
CA GLY A 40 -10.84 3.60 -11.03
C GLY A 40 -9.99 2.73 -10.10
N VAL A 41 -8.70 2.57 -10.40
CA VAL A 41 -7.72 1.87 -9.53
C VAL A 41 -6.74 2.89 -8.97
N GLU A 42 -6.41 2.78 -7.70
CA GLU A 42 -5.42 3.66 -7.06
C GLU A 42 -3.99 3.21 -7.39
N ALA A 43 -3.05 4.15 -7.36
CA ALA A 43 -1.66 3.85 -7.72
C ALA A 43 -1.02 2.85 -6.74
N ASP A 44 -1.37 2.92 -5.45
CA ASP A 44 -0.89 1.99 -4.43
C ASP A 44 -1.36 0.55 -4.68
N ASP A 45 -2.59 0.33 -5.14
CA ASP A 45 -3.09 -1.00 -5.52
C ASP A 45 -2.32 -1.56 -6.74
N ILE A 46 -1.99 -0.69 -7.72
CA ILE A 46 -1.17 -1.06 -8.87
C ILE A 46 0.26 -1.42 -8.43
N ILE A 47 0.88 -0.58 -7.60
CA ILE A 47 2.25 -0.79 -7.08
C ILE A 47 2.30 -2.12 -6.30
N ARG A 48 1.34 -2.37 -5.40
CA ARG A 48 1.26 -3.60 -4.62
C ARG A 48 1.18 -4.83 -5.52
N SER A 49 0.29 -4.78 -6.50
CA SER A 49 0.08 -5.90 -7.42
C SER A 49 1.31 -6.13 -8.29
N LEU A 50 1.95 -5.06 -8.77
CA LEU A 50 3.17 -5.16 -9.58
C LEU A 50 4.35 -5.70 -8.77
N VAL A 51 4.59 -5.17 -7.56
CA VAL A 51 5.67 -5.64 -6.70
C VAL A 51 5.53 -7.13 -6.42
N ARG A 52 4.35 -7.60 -6.05
CA ARG A 52 4.11 -9.03 -5.81
C ARG A 52 4.25 -9.90 -7.06
N LEU A 53 3.95 -9.36 -8.23
CA LEU A 53 4.14 -10.07 -9.49
C LEU A 53 5.62 -10.27 -9.83
N VAL A 54 6.47 -9.28 -9.54
CA VAL A 54 7.86 -9.27 -9.98
C VAL A 54 8.85 -9.61 -8.86
N ALA A 55 8.46 -9.52 -7.59
CA ALA A 55 9.32 -9.88 -6.46
C ALA A 55 9.74 -11.35 -6.55
N GLY A 56 11.02 -11.59 -6.36
CA GLY A 56 11.57 -12.94 -6.41
C GLY A 56 13.07 -12.97 -6.14
N PRO A 57 13.66 -14.15 -6.07
CA PRO A 57 15.08 -14.29 -5.82
C PRO A 57 15.91 -13.50 -6.86
N ASN A 58 16.87 -12.73 -6.38
CA ASN A 58 17.77 -11.88 -7.19
C ASN A 58 17.10 -10.71 -7.92
N ILE A 59 15.94 -10.25 -7.46
CA ILE A 59 15.31 -9.03 -7.96
C ILE A 59 15.26 -8.03 -6.82
N ASP A 60 15.97 -6.91 -7.00
CA ASP A 60 15.93 -5.78 -6.08
C ASP A 60 14.86 -4.79 -6.58
N ILE A 61 13.92 -4.45 -5.71
CA ILE A 61 12.83 -3.51 -5.97
C ILE A 61 12.95 -2.34 -5.02
N GLU A 62 13.06 -1.13 -5.53
CA GLU A 62 12.97 0.08 -4.75
C GLU A 62 11.65 0.80 -5.01
N ILE A 63 10.85 1.00 -3.98
CA ILE A 63 9.61 1.77 -4.03
C ILE A 63 9.92 3.22 -3.68
N VAL A 64 9.85 4.11 -4.66
CA VAL A 64 10.07 5.55 -4.47
C VAL A 64 8.75 6.21 -4.10
N SER A 65 8.40 6.16 -2.83
CA SER A 65 7.20 6.77 -2.26
C SER A 65 7.38 7.03 -0.77
N ASN A 66 6.78 8.10 -0.26
CA ASN A 66 6.69 8.37 1.17
C ASN A 66 5.37 7.87 1.78
N ASP A 67 4.55 7.19 1.00
CA ASP A 67 3.29 6.62 1.47
C ASP A 67 3.54 5.45 2.43
N GLY A 68 3.09 5.61 3.67
CA GLY A 68 3.23 4.59 4.71
C GLY A 68 2.44 3.32 4.42
N ASP A 69 1.46 3.38 3.53
CA ASP A 69 0.63 2.23 3.19
C ASP A 69 1.38 1.19 2.36
N LEU A 70 2.44 1.58 1.67
CA LEU A 70 3.27 0.68 0.88
C LEU A 70 4.40 0.01 1.69
N VAL A 71 4.60 0.42 2.94
CA VAL A 71 5.71 -0.10 3.78
C VAL A 71 5.57 -1.59 4.06
N ASP A 72 4.34 -2.13 4.09
CA ASP A 72 4.12 -3.57 4.27
C ASP A 72 4.77 -4.43 3.17
N LEU A 73 4.99 -3.87 1.98
CA LEU A 73 5.68 -4.55 0.88
C LEU A 73 7.16 -4.83 1.19
N THR A 74 7.76 -4.07 2.10
CA THR A 74 9.16 -4.30 2.53
C THR A 74 9.34 -5.60 3.34
N ALA A 75 8.26 -6.30 3.67
CA ALA A 75 8.31 -7.66 4.19
C ALA A 75 8.68 -8.71 3.12
N LEU A 76 8.61 -8.35 1.84
CA LEU A 76 9.05 -9.20 0.74
C LEU A 76 10.58 -9.07 0.57
N ASP A 77 11.22 -10.20 0.25
CA ASP A 77 12.67 -10.23 0.02
C ASP A 77 13.06 -9.36 -1.18
N GLY A 78 14.14 -8.59 -1.02
CA GLY A 78 14.63 -7.67 -2.05
C GLY A 78 13.80 -6.38 -2.24
N VAL A 79 12.75 -6.15 -1.45
CA VAL A 79 11.91 -4.94 -1.57
C VAL A 79 12.29 -3.89 -0.54
N THR A 80 12.53 -2.68 -0.99
CA THR A 80 12.88 -1.53 -0.14
C THR A 80 12.00 -0.32 -0.42
N GLN A 81 11.78 0.50 0.61
CA GLN A 81 11.10 1.80 0.50
C GLN A 81 11.83 2.83 1.38
N PRO A 82 12.91 3.45 0.90
CA PRO A 82 13.77 4.31 1.72
C PRO A 82 13.05 5.52 2.33
N GLN A 83 11.99 6.02 1.70
CA GLN A 83 11.21 7.17 2.17
C GLN A 83 9.95 6.76 2.95
N GLY A 84 9.63 5.47 3.00
CA GLY A 84 8.47 4.94 3.71
C GLY A 84 8.68 5.02 5.23
N LYS A 85 7.60 5.31 5.95
CA LYS A 85 7.61 5.35 7.41
C LYS A 85 6.55 4.42 7.96
N MET A 86 6.99 3.40 8.65
CA MET A 86 6.10 2.53 9.41
C MET A 86 5.47 3.29 10.58
N ALA A 87 4.23 2.95 10.94
CA ALA A 87 3.62 3.46 12.16
C ALA A 87 4.50 3.10 13.37
N PRO A 88 4.78 4.05 14.27
CA PRO A 88 5.75 3.85 15.36
C PRO A 88 5.48 2.64 16.26
N CYS A 89 4.20 2.25 16.37
CA CYS A 89 3.76 1.17 17.23
C CYS A 89 3.75 -0.22 16.55
N CYS A 90 3.99 -0.30 15.23
CA CYS A 90 4.01 -1.58 14.53
C CYS A 90 5.38 -2.25 14.66
N SER A 91 5.39 -3.55 14.95
CA SER A 91 6.61 -4.35 15.09
C SER A 91 7.12 -4.83 13.73
N CYS A 92 6.22 -5.02 12.79
CA CYS A 92 6.57 -5.42 11.42
C CYS A 92 5.62 -4.77 10.39
N PRO A 93 6.06 -4.66 9.14
CA PRO A 93 5.28 -4.01 8.08
C PRO A 93 3.92 -4.64 7.83
N THR A 94 3.79 -5.96 7.96
CA THR A 94 2.54 -6.69 7.71
C THR A 94 1.41 -6.38 8.71
N GLU A 95 1.74 -5.76 9.84
CA GLU A 95 0.75 -5.36 10.85
C GLU A 95 0.01 -4.07 10.52
N ILE A 96 0.47 -3.30 9.53
CA ILE A 96 -0.08 -1.97 9.20
C ILE A 96 -1.59 -2.00 8.91
N PRO A 97 -2.13 -2.91 8.09
CA PRO A 97 -3.57 -2.95 7.84
C PRO A 97 -4.38 -3.24 9.10
N LEU A 98 -3.92 -4.16 9.94
CA LEU A 98 -4.58 -4.48 11.20
C LEU A 98 -4.52 -3.31 12.18
N TYR A 99 -3.35 -2.65 12.31
CA TYR A 99 -3.19 -1.46 13.13
C TYR A 99 -4.16 -0.36 12.72
N LYS A 100 -4.21 0.00 11.44
CA LYS A 100 -5.13 1.01 10.91
C LYS A 100 -6.61 0.66 11.14
N THR A 101 -6.93 -0.62 11.08
CA THR A 101 -8.29 -1.11 11.36
C THR A 101 -8.69 -0.88 12.82
N LEU A 102 -7.83 -1.19 13.76
CA LEU A 102 -8.15 -1.19 15.19
C LEU A 102 -7.93 0.18 15.84
N VAL A 103 -6.83 0.84 15.53
CA VAL A 103 -6.49 2.16 16.08
C VAL A 103 -7.20 3.28 15.33
N GLY A 104 -7.39 3.11 14.04
CA GLY A 104 -8.00 4.08 13.14
C GLY A 104 -7.03 4.70 12.15
N ASP A 105 -7.59 5.28 11.10
CA ASP A 105 -6.89 6.04 10.07
C ASP A 105 -7.71 7.26 9.68
N THR A 106 -7.21 8.44 9.99
CA THR A 106 -7.90 9.71 9.66
C THR A 106 -7.89 10.00 8.17
N GLY A 107 -6.89 9.52 7.43
CA GLY A 107 -6.77 9.66 5.98
C GLY A 107 -7.91 8.96 5.25
N ASP A 108 -8.25 7.76 5.68
CA ASP A 108 -9.33 6.94 5.14
C ASP A 108 -10.64 7.08 5.93
N ASN A 109 -10.70 8.01 6.89
CA ASN A 109 -11.87 8.24 7.75
C ASN A 109 -12.28 7.00 8.55
N ILE A 110 -11.31 6.21 8.98
CA ILE A 110 -11.49 5.05 9.84
C ILE A 110 -11.33 5.49 11.28
N LYS A 111 -12.39 5.30 12.09
CA LYS A 111 -12.39 5.75 13.48
C LYS A 111 -11.65 4.80 14.43
N GLY A 112 -11.45 3.57 14.03
CA GLY A 112 -10.94 2.52 14.90
C GLY A 112 -11.93 2.12 16.01
N LEU A 113 -11.54 1.15 16.82
CA LEU A 113 -12.34 0.71 17.98
C LEU A 113 -12.33 1.78 19.06
N LYS A 114 -13.48 2.13 19.57
CA LYS A 114 -13.61 3.17 20.61
C LYS A 114 -12.71 2.86 21.81
N GLY A 115 -11.81 3.79 22.14
CA GLY A 115 -10.86 3.64 23.25
C GLY A 115 -9.74 2.62 22.99
N PHE A 116 -9.52 2.24 21.72
CA PHE A 116 -8.41 1.43 21.30
C PHE A 116 -7.45 2.31 20.50
N GLY A 117 -6.42 2.81 21.13
CA GLY A 117 -5.37 3.61 20.52
C GLY A 117 -4.02 2.91 20.63
N ASP A 118 -2.92 3.66 20.33
CA ASP A 118 -1.55 3.14 20.32
C ASP A 118 -1.20 2.32 21.55
N LYS A 119 -1.53 2.83 22.75
CA LYS A 119 -1.26 2.11 24.01
C LYS A 119 -1.99 0.79 24.16
N ALA A 120 -3.16 0.64 23.53
CA ALA A 120 -3.88 -0.63 23.51
C ALA A 120 -3.28 -1.57 22.48
N TRP A 121 -2.86 -1.06 21.35
CA TRP A 121 -2.12 -1.80 20.33
C TRP A 121 -0.81 -2.37 20.87
N GLU A 122 0.00 -1.56 21.56
CA GLU A 122 1.28 -1.97 22.17
C GLU A 122 1.14 -3.10 23.19
N LYS A 123 -0.02 -3.21 23.83
CA LYS A 123 -0.32 -4.28 24.80
C LYS A 123 -0.71 -5.59 24.14
N LEU A 124 -1.11 -5.57 22.86
CA LEU A 124 -1.43 -6.81 22.16
C LEU A 124 -0.17 -7.66 22.01
N THR A 125 -0.29 -8.90 22.40
CA THR A 125 0.72 -9.92 22.09
C THR A 125 0.75 -10.23 20.59
N ALA A 126 1.83 -10.78 20.10
CA ALA A 126 1.92 -11.24 18.72
C ALA A 126 0.83 -12.31 18.41
N ALA A 127 0.56 -13.19 19.37
CA ALA A 127 -0.48 -14.22 19.23
C ALA A 127 -1.89 -13.63 19.08
N GLU A 128 -2.21 -12.58 19.85
CA GLU A 128 -3.51 -11.88 19.72
C GLU A 128 -3.64 -11.18 18.37
N ARG A 129 -2.57 -10.54 17.88
CA ARG A 129 -2.56 -9.91 16.55
C ARG A 129 -2.80 -10.93 15.45
N VAL A 130 -2.09 -12.05 15.49
CA VAL A 130 -2.29 -13.17 14.55
C VAL A 130 -3.71 -13.71 14.64
N CYS A 131 -4.24 -13.90 15.86
CA CYS A 131 -5.62 -14.36 16.06
C CYS A 131 -6.64 -13.42 15.39
N ILE A 132 -6.53 -12.10 15.63
CA ILE A 132 -7.45 -11.13 15.03
C ILE A 132 -7.31 -11.14 13.50
N GLN A 133 -6.06 -11.17 13.00
CA GLN A 133 -5.78 -11.21 11.57
C GLN A 133 -6.40 -12.44 10.90
N THR A 134 -6.20 -13.64 11.48
CA THR A 134 -6.78 -14.89 10.97
C THR A 134 -8.31 -14.83 10.93
N ASN A 135 -8.93 -14.32 11.99
CA ASN A 135 -10.40 -14.16 12.03
C ASN A 135 -10.90 -13.19 10.93
N LEU A 136 -10.15 -12.12 10.63
CA LEU A 136 -10.47 -11.19 9.55
C LEU A 136 -10.34 -11.84 8.17
N ASP A 137 -9.28 -12.60 7.96
CA ASP A 137 -9.01 -13.28 6.69
C ASP A 137 -10.02 -14.40 6.42
N GLU A 138 -10.42 -15.13 7.46
CA GLU A 138 -11.39 -16.23 7.39
C GLU A 138 -12.85 -15.76 7.52
N ASN A 139 -13.06 -14.46 7.77
CA ASN A 139 -14.39 -13.88 8.00
C ASN A 139 -15.15 -14.55 9.17
N THR A 140 -14.44 -14.91 10.23
CA THR A 140 -14.98 -15.50 11.47
C THR A 140 -14.86 -14.51 12.64
N ALA A 141 -15.43 -14.82 13.79
CA ALA A 141 -15.30 -14.02 15.01
C ALA A 141 -15.01 -14.93 16.23
N GLU A 142 -14.11 -15.87 16.04
CA GLU A 142 -13.84 -16.96 16.98
C GLU A 142 -12.58 -16.68 17.82
N PHE A 143 -12.70 -15.77 18.79
CA PHE A 143 -11.59 -15.40 19.67
C PHE A 143 -11.39 -16.37 20.86
N SER A 144 -12.37 -17.22 21.14
CA SER A 144 -12.39 -18.12 22.31
C SER A 144 -11.48 -19.35 22.19
N TYR A 145 -10.98 -19.65 21.00
CA TYR A 145 -10.06 -20.79 20.79
C TYR A 145 -8.62 -20.50 21.23
N PHE A 146 -8.29 -19.25 21.51
CA PHE A 146 -6.96 -18.87 21.96
C PHE A 146 -6.92 -18.75 23.48
N VAL A 147 -6.13 -19.58 24.12
CA VAL A 147 -6.12 -19.83 25.57
C VAL A 147 -5.92 -18.59 26.43
N ASP A 148 -5.31 -17.52 25.91
CA ASP A 148 -4.96 -16.32 26.66
C ASP A 148 -5.46 -15.01 26.00
N PHE A 149 -6.49 -15.08 25.17
CA PHE A 149 -7.01 -13.86 24.52
C PHE A 149 -7.77 -12.99 25.56
N ASP A 150 -7.48 -11.69 25.60
CA ASP A 150 -8.16 -10.78 26.54
C ASP A 150 -9.67 -10.77 26.32
N ALA A 151 -10.41 -11.21 27.35
CA ALA A 151 -11.87 -11.38 27.27
C ALA A 151 -12.62 -10.06 27.02
N LYS A 152 -12.08 -8.91 27.49
CA LYS A 152 -12.69 -7.59 27.24
C LYS A 152 -12.49 -7.17 25.80
N LEU A 153 -11.30 -7.47 25.26
CA LEU A 153 -11.01 -7.20 23.84
C LEU A 153 -11.85 -8.12 22.94
N ALA A 154 -11.91 -9.44 23.25
CA ALA A 154 -12.75 -10.39 22.52
C ALA A 154 -14.20 -9.91 22.44
N LYS A 155 -14.79 -9.53 23.57
CA LYS A 155 -16.15 -8.97 23.63
C LYS A 155 -16.28 -7.72 22.76
N LYS A 156 -15.35 -6.77 22.88
CA LYS A 156 -15.37 -5.53 22.10
C LYS A 156 -15.26 -5.79 20.59
N LEU A 157 -14.39 -6.70 20.16
CA LEU A 157 -14.25 -7.11 18.77
C LEU A 157 -15.56 -7.74 18.26
N THR A 158 -16.12 -8.70 19.01
CA THR A 158 -17.37 -9.37 18.63
C THR A 158 -18.53 -8.38 18.49
N GLU A 159 -18.70 -7.46 19.44
CA GLU A 159 -19.76 -6.44 19.40
C GLU A 159 -19.61 -5.46 18.22
N ASN A 160 -18.41 -5.28 17.68
CA ASN A 160 -18.13 -4.35 16.58
C ASN A 160 -17.65 -5.06 15.32
N TRP A 161 -17.79 -6.38 15.22
CA TRP A 161 -17.12 -7.19 14.22
C TRP A 161 -17.43 -6.79 12.78
N GLU A 162 -18.68 -6.52 12.46
CA GLU A 162 -19.06 -6.08 11.11
C GLU A 162 -18.40 -4.75 10.73
N GLN A 163 -18.27 -3.85 11.69
CA GLN A 163 -17.60 -2.58 11.45
C GLN A 163 -16.07 -2.76 11.31
N VAL A 164 -15.47 -3.64 12.10
CA VAL A 164 -14.03 -3.98 12.02
C VAL A 164 -13.72 -4.61 10.67
N LYS A 165 -14.53 -5.56 10.21
CA LYS A 165 -14.40 -6.16 8.87
C LYS A 165 -14.50 -5.12 7.75
N LEU A 166 -15.45 -4.19 7.86
CA LEU A 166 -15.61 -3.12 6.87
C LEU A 166 -14.36 -2.23 6.82
N TRP A 167 -13.84 -1.83 7.98
CA TRP A 167 -12.60 -1.04 8.04
C TRP A 167 -11.40 -1.79 7.49
N TYR A 168 -11.25 -3.06 7.87
CA TYR A 168 -10.17 -3.91 7.36
C TYR A 168 -10.24 -4.04 5.84
N LYS A 169 -11.43 -4.23 5.27
CA LYS A 169 -11.62 -4.25 3.82
C LYS A 169 -11.23 -2.94 3.13
N ILE A 170 -11.41 -1.79 3.82
CA ILE A 170 -11.05 -0.47 3.26
C ILE A 170 -9.52 -0.28 3.24
N VAL A 171 -8.82 -0.69 4.31
CA VAL A 171 -7.36 -0.55 4.40
C VAL A 171 -6.61 -1.68 3.70
N SER A 172 -7.27 -2.81 3.47
CA SER A 172 -6.66 -3.92 2.74
C SER A 172 -6.50 -3.58 1.27
N PRO A 173 -5.41 -3.98 0.66
CA PRO A 173 -5.13 -3.68 -0.74
C PRO A 173 -6.14 -4.36 -1.66
N MET A 174 -6.54 -3.66 -2.71
CA MET A 174 -7.25 -4.25 -3.83
C MET A 174 -6.21 -4.83 -4.82
N TRP A 175 -6.42 -6.09 -5.19
CA TRP A 175 -5.51 -6.76 -6.13
C TRP A 175 -5.93 -6.47 -7.57
N VAL A 176 -4.98 -6.01 -8.36
CA VAL A 176 -5.12 -5.86 -9.81
C VAL A 176 -4.63 -7.14 -10.48
N SER A 177 -5.42 -7.72 -11.38
CA SER A 177 -5.02 -8.93 -12.08
C SER A 177 -3.80 -8.71 -12.98
N ASN A 178 -2.99 -9.75 -13.19
CA ASN A 178 -1.84 -9.68 -14.09
C ASN A 178 -2.24 -9.27 -15.51
N GLU A 179 -3.39 -9.73 -15.98
CA GLU A 179 -3.94 -9.35 -17.27
C GLU A 179 -4.22 -7.83 -17.34
N ASP A 180 -4.83 -7.29 -16.29
CA ASP A 180 -5.12 -5.85 -16.21
C ASP A 180 -3.84 -5.02 -16.09
N LEU A 181 -2.83 -5.48 -15.35
CA LEU A 181 -1.54 -4.80 -15.29
C LEU A 181 -0.90 -4.73 -16.68
N LEU A 182 -0.81 -5.85 -17.37
CA LEU A 182 -0.19 -5.94 -18.70
C LEU A 182 -0.99 -5.14 -19.74
N LYS A 183 -2.31 -5.20 -19.72
CA LYS A 183 -3.18 -4.45 -20.65
C LYS A 183 -3.04 -2.94 -20.51
N ASN A 184 -2.73 -2.46 -19.31
CA ASN A 184 -2.59 -1.03 -19.01
C ASN A 184 -1.12 -0.58 -18.97
N LEU A 185 -0.18 -1.45 -19.32
CA LEU A 185 1.24 -1.16 -19.39
C LEU A 185 1.57 -0.44 -20.72
N ARG A 186 2.22 0.71 -20.62
CA ARG A 186 2.81 1.42 -21.74
C ARG A 186 4.33 1.44 -21.58
N GLU A 187 5.03 0.94 -22.57
CA GLU A 187 6.49 0.99 -22.62
C GLU A 187 6.96 2.18 -23.45
N TYR A 188 7.94 2.89 -22.92
CA TYR A 188 8.73 3.86 -23.65
C TYR A 188 10.14 3.31 -23.84
N PRO A 189 10.42 2.63 -24.99
CA PRO A 189 11.69 1.98 -25.21
C PRO A 189 12.85 3.01 -25.26
N ARG A 190 14.01 2.60 -24.78
CA ARG A 190 15.22 3.43 -24.92
C ARG A 190 15.44 3.71 -26.39
N LYS A 191 15.55 4.98 -26.76
CA LYS A 191 16.02 5.36 -28.10
C LYS A 191 17.42 4.78 -28.25
N ALA A 192 17.66 3.97 -29.29
CA ALA A 192 18.99 3.50 -29.60
C ALA A 192 19.90 4.75 -29.73
N THR A 193 20.93 4.84 -28.91
CA THR A 193 21.96 5.85 -29.08
C THR A 193 22.49 5.69 -30.51
N GLN A 194 22.16 6.62 -31.37
CA GLN A 194 22.85 6.70 -32.70
C GLN A 194 24.33 6.77 -32.38
N GLY A 195 25.04 5.74 -32.81
CA GLY A 195 26.45 5.58 -32.49
C GLY A 195 27.18 6.89 -32.79
N MET A 196 27.87 7.41 -31.78
CA MET A 196 28.87 8.42 -32.00
C MET A 196 29.82 7.83 -33.04
N SER A 197 29.71 8.28 -34.29
CA SER A 197 30.67 8.01 -35.33
C SER A 197 32.02 8.43 -34.76
N ARG A 198 32.94 7.47 -34.66
CA ARG A 198 34.32 7.78 -34.33
C ARG A 198 34.79 8.85 -35.31
N MET A 199 34.98 10.07 -34.83
CA MET A 199 35.82 11.04 -35.54
C MET A 199 37.21 10.43 -35.62
N ASN A 200 37.59 9.98 -36.80
CA ASN A 200 38.98 9.69 -37.10
C ASN A 200 39.73 11.01 -36.92
N MET A 201 40.60 11.05 -35.93
CA MET A 201 41.67 12.03 -35.88
C MET A 201 42.82 11.43 -36.74
N ASP A 202 42.95 11.95 -37.95
CA ASP A 202 44.21 11.90 -38.70
C ASP A 202 45.11 13.03 -38.23
#